data_0a7c53e40ec75d27e850e83b4a55a2ed
#
_entry.id   0a7c53e40ec75d27e850e83b4a55a2ed
#
_cell.length_a   1.000
_cell.length_b   1.000
_cell.length_c   1.000
_cell.angle_alpha   90.00
_cell.angle_beta   90.00
_cell.angle_gamma   90.00
#
_symmetry.space_group_name_H-M   'P 1'
#
loop_
_entity.id
_entity.type
_entity.pdbx_description
1 polymer ?
#
loop_
_entity_poly.entity_id
_entity_poly.type
_entity_poly.pdbx_seq_one_letter_code
_entity_poly.pdbx_strand_id
1 'polypeptide(L)'
;MGSYDHVPAVEAHADADALRATERERLRTLVSADLTRARQLHADDFQLINPLGGVLSREEYLGGIDAGHINYRFWEPEEIVVRQYGEVAVLRYRSSLEIVVQGRHVPRQPYWHTDLYEKHGGQWQVVWSQATGTE
;
A
#
# COMPACT_ATOMS: atom_id res chain seq x y z
N MET A 1 -8.27 29.19 14.63
CA MET A 1 -8.29 28.44 14.14
C MET A 1 -9.15 28.33 13.00
N GLY A 2 -9.86 28.89 12.61
CA GLY A 2 -10.93 28.75 11.72
C GLY A 2 -10.66 28.33 10.29
N SER A 3 -9.45 28.43 9.75
CA SER A 3 -9.24 28.13 8.34
C SER A 3 -9.54 26.67 7.98
N TYR A 4 -9.36 25.75 8.91
CA TYR A 4 -9.68 24.35 8.65
C TYR A 4 -11.16 24.11 8.53
N ASP A 5 -11.95 24.90 9.22
CA ASP A 5 -13.40 24.71 9.25
C ASP A 5 -14.06 25.09 7.95
N HIS A 6 -13.33 25.79 7.07
CA HIS A 6 -13.87 26.28 5.81
C HIS A 6 -13.57 25.38 4.61
N VAL A 7 -12.77 24.35 4.80
CA VAL A 7 -12.45 23.44 3.70
C VAL A 7 -13.53 22.36 3.64
N PRO A 8 -14.32 22.31 2.56
CA PRO A 8 -15.31 21.24 2.41
C PRO A 8 -14.65 19.86 2.44
N ALA A 9 -15.35 18.88 2.96
CA ALA A 9 -14.82 17.50 3.04
C ALA A 9 -14.43 16.97 1.66
N VAL A 10 -15.19 17.33 0.61
CA VAL A 10 -14.89 16.88 -0.75
C VAL A 10 -13.59 17.50 -1.27
N GLU A 11 -13.26 18.74 -0.87
CA GLU A 11 -11.97 19.33 -1.24
C GLU A 11 -10.84 18.78 -0.37
N ALA A 12 -11.11 18.52 0.92
CA ALA A 12 -10.10 18.00 1.84
C ALA A 12 -9.60 16.62 1.40
N HIS A 13 -10.45 15.83 0.73
CA HIS A 13 -10.10 14.49 0.27
C HIS A 13 -10.35 14.34 -1.23
N ALA A 14 -9.98 15.38 -2.01
CA ALA A 14 -10.28 15.44 -3.43
C ALA A 14 -9.72 14.26 -4.22
N ASP A 15 -8.56 13.69 -3.80
CA ASP A 15 -7.92 12.59 -4.49
C ASP A 15 -8.27 11.22 -3.89
N ALA A 16 -9.27 11.14 -3.00
CA ALA A 16 -9.56 9.89 -2.30
C ALA A 16 -9.85 8.73 -3.25
N ASP A 17 -10.69 8.96 -4.27
CA ASP A 17 -11.02 7.89 -5.22
C ASP A 17 -9.82 7.50 -6.08
N ALA A 18 -9.01 8.48 -6.49
CA ALA A 18 -7.78 8.21 -7.21
C ALA A 18 -6.79 7.42 -6.36
N LEU A 19 -6.67 7.75 -5.08
CA LEU A 19 -5.82 7.02 -4.15
C LEU A 19 -6.29 5.59 -3.94
N ARG A 20 -7.59 5.38 -3.81
CA ARG A 20 -8.16 4.02 -3.71
C ARG A 20 -7.84 3.20 -4.96
N ALA A 21 -8.01 3.81 -6.14
CA ALA A 21 -7.70 3.15 -7.40
C ALA A 21 -6.21 2.82 -7.51
N THR A 22 -5.35 3.75 -7.09
CA THR A 22 -3.89 3.56 -7.10
C THR A 22 -3.50 2.42 -6.16
N GLU A 23 -4.07 2.36 -4.96
CA GLU A 23 -3.76 1.26 -4.04
C GLU A 23 -4.22 -0.09 -4.59
N ARG A 24 -5.43 -0.16 -5.17
CA ARG A 24 -5.90 -1.39 -5.80
C ARG A 24 -5.00 -1.82 -6.95
N GLU A 25 -4.54 -0.87 -7.76
CA GLU A 25 -3.60 -1.17 -8.84
C GLU A 25 -2.29 -1.69 -8.26
N ARG A 26 -1.77 -1.06 -7.20
CA ARG A 26 -0.54 -1.51 -6.55
C ARG A 26 -0.64 -2.98 -6.12
N LEU A 27 -1.73 -3.34 -5.46
CA LEU A 27 -1.92 -4.73 -5.03
C LEU A 27 -1.96 -5.69 -6.23
N ARG A 28 -2.61 -5.31 -7.32
CA ARG A 28 -2.62 -6.14 -8.54
C ARG A 28 -1.22 -6.31 -9.12
N THR A 29 -0.40 -5.26 -9.14
CA THR A 29 0.97 -5.36 -9.65
C THR A 29 1.83 -6.28 -8.79
N LEU A 30 1.62 -6.27 -7.48
CA LEU A 30 2.37 -7.12 -6.55
C LEU A 30 1.97 -8.59 -6.72
N VAL A 31 0.68 -8.87 -6.90
CA VAL A 31 0.19 -10.24 -7.11
C VAL A 31 0.66 -10.78 -8.46
N SER A 32 0.60 -9.96 -9.52
CA SER A 32 1.01 -10.39 -10.86
C SER A 32 2.51 -10.28 -11.12
N ALA A 33 3.25 -9.72 -10.16
CA ALA A 33 4.69 -9.46 -10.30
C ALA A 33 5.00 -8.55 -11.50
N ASP A 34 4.15 -7.56 -11.73
CA ASP A 34 4.41 -6.50 -12.71
C ASP A 34 5.34 -5.46 -12.08
N LEU A 35 6.64 -5.77 -12.09
CA LEU A 35 7.63 -4.99 -11.35
C LEU A 35 7.87 -3.62 -11.98
N THR A 36 7.70 -3.48 -13.27
CA THR A 36 7.85 -2.19 -13.93
C THR A 36 6.82 -1.19 -13.40
N ARG A 37 5.56 -1.61 -13.34
CA ARG A 37 4.51 -0.73 -12.82
C ARG A 37 4.60 -0.58 -11.31
N ALA A 38 4.90 -1.65 -10.59
CA ALA A 38 5.05 -1.61 -9.14
C ALA A 38 6.12 -0.59 -8.74
N ARG A 39 7.25 -0.57 -9.46
CA ARG A 39 8.34 0.36 -9.16
C ARG A 39 7.90 1.82 -9.32
N GLN A 40 7.01 2.11 -10.26
CA GLN A 40 6.47 3.46 -10.45
C GLN A 40 5.53 3.88 -9.31
N LEU A 41 4.87 2.92 -8.68
CA LEU A 41 3.91 3.18 -7.61
C LEU A 41 4.55 3.28 -6.23
N HIS A 42 5.81 2.86 -6.10
CA HIS A 42 6.56 2.89 -4.84
C HIS A 42 7.64 3.96 -4.92
N ALA A 43 7.71 4.82 -3.91
CA ALA A 43 8.75 5.86 -3.86
C ALA A 43 10.14 5.23 -3.73
N ASP A 44 11.17 5.97 -4.15
CA ASP A 44 12.55 5.48 -4.08
C ASP A 44 12.96 5.09 -2.65
N ASP A 45 12.47 5.83 -1.67
CA ASP A 45 12.75 5.59 -0.25
C ASP A 45 11.65 4.79 0.46
N PHE A 46 10.83 4.08 -0.28
CA PHE A 46 9.76 3.25 0.28
C PHE A 46 10.29 2.25 1.29
N GLN A 47 9.52 2.06 2.37
CA GLN A 47 9.76 1.01 3.35
C GLN A 47 8.48 0.25 3.66
N LEU A 48 8.61 -1.06 3.78
CA LEU A 48 7.55 -1.94 4.27
C LEU A 48 7.94 -2.46 5.64
N ILE A 49 6.99 -2.42 6.57
CA ILE A 49 7.10 -3.19 7.81
C ILE A 49 6.13 -4.35 7.69
N ASN A 50 6.67 -5.58 7.68
CA ASN A 50 5.86 -6.78 7.54
C ASN A 50 5.25 -7.20 8.89
N PRO A 51 4.30 -8.18 8.90
CA PRO A 51 3.62 -8.57 10.15
C PRO A 51 4.53 -9.10 11.24
N LEU A 52 5.75 -9.52 10.92
CA LEU A 52 6.72 -10.01 11.90
C LEU A 52 7.66 -8.90 12.38
N GLY A 53 7.47 -7.65 11.91
CA GLY A 53 8.30 -6.53 12.30
C GLY A 53 9.56 -6.36 11.47
N GLY A 54 9.72 -7.13 10.41
CA GLY A 54 10.84 -6.96 9.48
C GLY A 54 10.66 -5.73 8.61
N VAL A 55 11.75 -5.01 8.37
CA VAL A 55 11.75 -3.80 7.53
C VAL A 55 12.40 -4.11 6.20
N LEU A 56 11.71 -3.78 5.10
CA LEU A 56 12.22 -3.97 3.74
C LEU A 56 12.23 -2.65 2.99
N SER A 57 13.31 -2.38 2.28
CA SER A 57 13.36 -1.28 1.33
C SER A 57 12.57 -1.63 0.08
N ARG A 58 12.38 -0.63 -0.81
CA ARG A 58 11.74 -0.89 -2.10
C ARG A 58 12.47 -1.99 -2.88
N GLU A 59 13.80 -1.91 -2.96
CA GLU A 59 14.57 -2.87 -3.73
C GLU A 59 14.56 -4.26 -3.10
N GLU A 60 14.59 -4.35 -1.78
CA GLU A 60 14.47 -5.63 -1.10
C GLU A 60 13.10 -6.26 -1.33
N TYR A 61 12.05 -5.45 -1.26
CA TYR A 61 10.68 -5.92 -1.41
C TYR A 61 10.40 -6.35 -2.86
N LEU A 62 10.59 -5.44 -3.81
CA LEU A 62 10.30 -5.74 -5.21
C LEU A 62 11.29 -6.76 -5.78
N GLY A 63 12.55 -6.72 -5.33
CA GLY A 63 13.54 -7.73 -5.70
C GLY A 63 13.19 -9.11 -5.17
N GLY A 64 12.64 -9.19 -3.97
CA GLY A 64 12.15 -10.44 -3.41
C GLY A 64 10.99 -11.02 -4.20
N ILE A 65 10.09 -10.16 -4.69
CA ILE A 65 8.99 -10.59 -5.56
C ILE A 65 9.54 -11.07 -6.90
N ASP A 66 10.46 -10.32 -7.50
CA ASP A 66 11.07 -10.67 -8.78
C ASP A 66 11.80 -12.02 -8.71
N ALA A 67 12.51 -12.27 -7.62
CA ALA A 67 13.24 -13.52 -7.41
C ALA A 67 12.34 -14.70 -7.00
N GLY A 68 11.07 -14.47 -6.74
CA GLY A 68 10.15 -15.51 -6.29
C GLY A 68 10.24 -15.83 -4.80
N HIS A 69 10.99 -15.06 -4.02
CA HIS A 69 11.07 -15.25 -2.56
C HIS A 69 9.83 -14.73 -1.86
N ILE A 70 9.13 -13.79 -2.46
CA ILE A 70 7.85 -13.24 -1.99
C ILE A 70 6.87 -13.45 -3.13
N ASN A 71 5.82 -14.24 -2.88
CA ASN A 71 4.88 -14.60 -3.92
C ASN A 71 3.46 -14.48 -3.37
N TYR A 72 2.77 -13.39 -3.74
CA TYR A 72 1.39 -13.20 -3.36
C TYR A 72 0.50 -14.07 -4.24
N ARG A 73 -0.29 -14.92 -3.62
CA ARG A 73 -1.25 -15.80 -4.31
C ARG A 73 -2.61 -15.15 -4.42
N PHE A 74 -2.94 -14.28 -3.47
CA PHE A 74 -4.23 -13.62 -3.41
C PHE A 74 -4.10 -12.38 -2.53
N TRP A 75 -4.71 -11.28 -2.94
CA TRP A 75 -4.75 -10.08 -2.10
C TRP A 75 -5.97 -9.26 -2.49
N GLU A 76 -6.98 -9.22 -1.63
CA GLU A 76 -8.22 -8.50 -1.89
C GLU A 76 -8.49 -7.52 -0.76
N PRO A 77 -8.50 -6.21 -1.03
CA PRO A 77 -8.81 -5.22 0.00
C PRO A 77 -10.31 -5.11 0.21
N GLU A 78 -10.69 -4.83 1.46
CA GLU A 78 -12.03 -4.37 1.78
C GLU A 78 -12.08 -2.86 1.54
N GLU A 79 -13.04 -2.15 2.14
CA GLU A 79 -13.14 -0.71 1.97
C GLU A 79 -11.84 -0.01 2.37
N ILE A 80 -11.31 0.81 1.48
CA ILE A 80 -10.10 1.59 1.74
C ILE A 80 -10.51 2.97 2.24
N VAL A 81 -10.16 3.26 3.48
CA VAL A 81 -10.41 4.56 4.10
C VAL A 81 -9.22 5.47 3.79
N VAL A 82 -9.49 6.67 3.29
CA VAL A 82 -8.46 7.64 2.89
C VAL A 82 -8.58 8.88 3.75
N ARG A 83 -7.46 9.36 4.24
CA ARG A 83 -7.33 10.68 4.84
C ARG A 83 -6.25 11.44 4.09
N GLN A 84 -6.63 12.52 3.43
CA GLN A 84 -5.72 13.32 2.63
C GLN A 84 -5.42 14.66 3.31
N TYR A 85 -4.15 15.03 3.32
CA TYR A 85 -3.66 16.29 3.88
C TYR A 85 -2.77 16.95 2.82
N GLY A 86 -3.39 17.65 1.86
CA GLY A 86 -2.65 18.23 0.74
C GLY A 86 -2.03 17.15 -0.14
N GLU A 87 -0.71 17.13 -0.21
CA GLU A 87 0.03 16.18 -1.03
C GLU A 87 0.51 14.96 -0.25
N VAL A 88 -0.08 14.71 0.92
CA VAL A 88 0.16 13.53 1.73
C VAL A 88 -1.17 12.88 2.05
N ALA A 89 -1.21 11.56 2.05
CA ALA A 89 -2.43 10.82 2.38
C ALA A 89 -2.10 9.55 3.14
N VAL A 90 -3.02 9.18 4.02
CA VAL A 90 -2.95 7.92 4.77
C VAL A 90 -4.12 7.05 4.34
N LEU A 91 -3.84 5.79 4.00
CA LEU A 91 -4.84 4.80 3.65
C LEU A 91 -4.84 3.71 4.71
N ARG A 92 -6.03 3.27 5.10
CA ARG A 92 -6.18 2.16 6.05
C ARG A 92 -7.29 1.24 5.59
N TYR A 93 -7.04 -0.08 5.63
CA TYR A 93 -8.03 -1.07 5.23
C TYR A 93 -7.66 -2.45 5.77
N ARG A 94 -8.67 -3.30 5.85
CA ARG A 94 -8.45 -4.73 6.03
C ARG A 94 -8.37 -5.38 4.67
N SER A 95 -7.60 -6.44 4.56
CA SER A 95 -7.54 -7.25 3.35
C SER A 95 -7.52 -8.72 3.70
N SER A 96 -7.93 -9.56 2.74
CA SER A 96 -7.64 -10.98 2.74
C SER A 96 -6.39 -11.19 1.90
N LEU A 97 -5.42 -11.91 2.42
CA LEU A 97 -4.13 -12.05 1.77
C LEU A 97 -3.59 -13.48 1.96
N GLU A 98 -3.10 -14.05 0.88
CA GLU A 98 -2.41 -15.35 0.89
C GLU A 98 -1.05 -15.19 0.22
N ILE A 99 0.00 -15.69 0.84
CA ILE A 99 1.37 -15.43 0.39
C ILE A 99 2.24 -16.68 0.59
N VAL A 100 3.24 -16.84 -0.27
CA VAL A 100 4.33 -17.79 -0.07
C VAL A 100 5.61 -16.99 0.12
N VAL A 101 6.29 -17.16 1.25
CA VAL A 101 7.53 -16.45 1.56
C VAL A 101 8.63 -17.50 1.73
N GLN A 102 9.63 -17.43 0.82
CA GLN A 102 10.77 -18.36 0.83
C GLN A 102 10.30 -19.82 0.92
N GLY A 103 9.32 -20.18 0.11
CA GLY A 103 8.75 -21.52 0.05
C GLY A 103 7.76 -21.87 1.15
N ARG A 104 7.56 -20.97 2.13
CA ARG A 104 6.61 -21.21 3.21
C ARG A 104 5.27 -20.61 2.86
N HIS A 105 4.25 -21.45 2.79
CA HIS A 105 2.89 -21.01 2.51
C HIS A 105 2.23 -20.43 3.76
N VAL A 106 1.76 -19.20 3.66
CA VAL A 106 0.93 -18.56 4.68
C VAL A 106 -0.50 -18.53 4.14
N PRO A 107 -1.42 -19.27 4.77
CA PRO A 107 -2.79 -19.40 4.26
C PRO A 107 -3.50 -18.05 4.22
N ARG A 108 -4.55 -17.98 3.40
CA ARG A 108 -5.38 -16.79 3.28
C ARG A 108 -5.96 -16.42 4.64
N GLN A 109 -5.71 -15.18 5.06
CA GLN A 109 -6.18 -14.67 6.35
C GLN A 109 -6.26 -13.14 6.30
N PRO A 110 -6.98 -12.52 7.26
CA PRO A 110 -7.14 -11.08 7.26
C PRO A 110 -5.94 -10.36 7.87
N TYR A 111 -5.68 -9.16 7.33
CA TYR A 111 -4.63 -8.25 7.82
C TYR A 111 -5.17 -6.83 7.82
N TRP A 112 -4.68 -6.02 8.76
CA TRP A 112 -4.82 -4.58 8.70
C TRP A 112 -3.63 -3.99 7.96
N HIS A 113 -3.90 -2.97 7.13
CA HIS A 113 -2.87 -2.23 6.42
C HIS A 113 -2.99 -0.76 6.70
N THR A 114 -1.85 -0.10 6.87
CA THR A 114 -1.74 1.35 6.92
C THR A 114 -0.65 1.76 5.95
N ASP A 115 -1.00 2.61 4.98
CA ASP A 115 -0.09 3.07 3.94
C ASP A 115 -0.05 4.58 3.95
N LEU A 116 1.17 5.15 3.79
CA LEU A 116 1.37 6.57 3.63
C LEU A 116 1.76 6.84 2.19
N TYR A 117 1.02 7.74 1.54
CA TYR A 117 1.27 8.18 0.17
C TYR A 117 1.73 9.62 0.15
N GLU A 118 2.62 9.95 -0.79
CA GLU A 118 3.02 11.32 -1.09
C GLU A 118 2.85 11.58 -2.58
N LYS A 119 2.46 12.80 -2.93
CA LYS A 119 2.28 13.20 -4.32
C LYS A 119 3.50 13.95 -4.80
N HIS A 120 4.14 13.42 -5.82
CA HIS A 120 5.35 13.99 -6.41
C HIS A 120 5.13 14.14 -7.91
N GLY A 121 5.29 15.35 -8.43
CA GLY A 121 5.10 15.61 -9.85
C GLY A 121 3.73 15.18 -10.35
N GLY A 122 2.70 15.36 -9.55
CA GLY A 122 1.34 14.98 -9.89
C GLY A 122 1.05 13.48 -9.74
N GLN A 123 1.99 12.69 -9.27
CA GLN A 123 1.84 11.24 -9.12
C GLN A 123 1.84 10.85 -7.65
N TRP A 124 0.86 10.04 -7.25
CA TRP A 124 0.83 9.47 -5.90
C TRP A 124 1.74 8.24 -5.84
N GLN A 125 2.63 8.21 -4.86
CA GLN A 125 3.51 7.07 -4.62
C GLN A 125 3.45 6.69 -3.16
N VAL A 126 3.42 5.38 -2.87
CA VAL A 126 3.45 4.90 -1.49
C VAL A 126 4.87 5.03 -0.95
N VAL A 127 4.97 5.56 0.27
CA VAL A 127 6.25 5.82 0.97
C VAL A 127 6.45 4.82 2.09
N TRP A 128 5.40 4.57 2.87
CA TRP A 128 5.40 3.58 3.95
C TRP A 128 4.21 2.66 3.81
N SER A 129 4.44 1.38 4.05
CA SER A 129 3.39 0.39 4.21
C SER A 129 3.63 -0.41 5.46
N GLN A 130 2.57 -0.72 6.20
CA GLN A 130 2.65 -1.59 7.35
C GLN A 130 1.46 -2.53 7.36
N ALA A 131 1.73 -3.82 7.55
CA ALA A 131 0.71 -4.84 7.64
C ALA A 131 0.78 -5.52 9.00
N THR A 132 -0.40 -5.79 9.57
CA THR A 132 -0.52 -6.46 10.87
C THR A 132 -1.59 -7.52 10.75
N GLY A 133 -1.28 -8.74 11.22
CA GLY A 133 -2.28 -9.80 11.25
C GLY A 133 -3.41 -9.47 12.24
N THR A 134 -4.60 -9.95 11.93
CA THR A 134 -5.74 -9.80 12.85
C THR A 134 -5.97 -11.12 13.60
N GLU A 135 -6.60 -11.00 14.72
CA GLU A 135 -6.98 -12.19 15.50
C GLU A 135 -8.33 -12.73 15.05
#